data_7bb1425381f8b78e11b205afdad5dd71
#
_entry.id   7bb1425381f8b78e11b205afdad5dd71
#
_cell.length_a   1.000
_cell.length_b   1.000
_cell.length_c   1.000
_cell.angle_alpha   90.00
_cell.angle_beta   90.00
_cell.angle_gamma   90.00
#
_symmetry.space_group_name_H-M   'P 1'
#
loop_
_entity.id
_entity.type
_entity.pdbx_description
1 polymer ?
#
loop_
_entity_poly.entity_id
_entity_poly.type
_entity_poly.pdbx_seq_one_letter_code
_entity_poly.pdbx_strand_id
1 'polypeptide(L)'
;MDPTDKAILVSLYISSLDPTQAPLERIRTRFPLPKDIYNKRIEDLVSKGLVEKNTDRLTFIGRDAIKVVLVGGVFDLIHPGHIRTLLGARSHGDVLIVVIARTSTALKLKKYRQIYHDEDLRRELVSSLSFVDLAVTGRESSLYDTVEFIKPDIIALGYDQTHSEKEIAENCRKRNLNVRVIRLNTPVPKIKSSKIKEELGESIYGI
;
A
#
# COMPACT_ATOMS: atom_id res chain seq x y z
N MET A 1 11.27 3.03 -19.58
CA MET A 1 10.10 2.17 -19.87
C MET A 1 8.92 3.05 -20.22
N ASP A 2 8.14 2.65 -21.24
CA ASP A 2 6.89 3.33 -21.62
C ASP A 2 5.90 3.36 -20.45
N PRO A 3 5.18 4.49 -20.20
CA PRO A 3 4.23 4.59 -19.06
C PRO A 3 3.11 3.54 -19.11
N THR A 4 2.64 3.16 -20.33
CA THR A 4 1.61 2.13 -20.49
C THR A 4 2.14 0.75 -20.11
N ASP A 5 3.37 0.42 -20.58
CA ASP A 5 4.04 -0.83 -20.20
C ASP A 5 4.20 -0.92 -18.68
N LYS A 6 4.61 0.18 -18.03
CA LYS A 6 4.73 0.25 -16.59
C LYS A 6 3.38 0.03 -15.89
N ALA A 7 2.31 0.66 -16.37
CA ALA A 7 0.97 0.47 -15.82
C ALA A 7 0.49 -0.98 -15.97
N ILE A 8 0.84 -1.66 -17.06
CA ILE A 8 0.55 -3.09 -17.24
C ILE A 8 1.30 -3.93 -16.20
N LEU A 9 2.61 -3.72 -16.03
CA LEU A 9 3.40 -4.45 -15.02
C LEU A 9 2.85 -4.22 -13.59
N VAL A 10 2.49 -2.98 -13.26
CA VAL A 10 1.85 -2.63 -11.98
C VAL A 10 0.54 -3.39 -11.80
N SER A 11 -0.32 -3.43 -12.83
CA SER A 11 -1.61 -4.12 -12.73
C SER A 11 -1.46 -5.64 -12.58
N LEU A 12 -0.52 -6.26 -13.31
CA LEU A 12 -0.19 -7.68 -13.18
C LEU A 12 0.31 -7.99 -11.75
N TYR A 13 1.20 -7.15 -11.23
CA TYR A 13 1.71 -7.31 -9.86
C TYR A 13 0.60 -7.21 -8.82
N ILE A 14 -0.27 -6.20 -8.90
CA ILE A 14 -1.38 -6.02 -7.96
C ILE A 14 -2.37 -7.18 -8.07
N SER A 15 -2.72 -7.63 -9.27
CA SER A 15 -3.62 -8.77 -9.46
C SER A 15 -3.04 -10.08 -8.94
N SER A 16 -1.71 -10.21 -8.84
CA SER A 16 -1.06 -11.35 -8.17
C SER A 16 -1.23 -11.34 -6.65
N LEU A 17 -1.44 -10.17 -6.04
CA LEU A 17 -1.68 -10.00 -4.60
C LEU A 17 -3.17 -10.03 -4.26
N ASP A 18 -4.00 -9.50 -5.15
CA ASP A 18 -5.45 -9.42 -5.04
C ASP A 18 -6.10 -9.79 -6.38
N PRO A 19 -6.53 -11.05 -6.56
CA PRO A 19 -7.09 -11.54 -7.82
C PRO A 19 -8.56 -11.17 -8.05
N THR A 20 -9.16 -10.33 -7.20
CA THR A 20 -10.57 -9.92 -7.31
C THR A 20 -10.88 -9.14 -8.59
N GLN A 21 -9.86 -8.54 -9.21
CA GLN A 21 -10.00 -7.77 -10.44
C GLN A 21 -8.89 -8.15 -11.43
N ALA A 22 -9.29 -8.42 -12.69
CA ALA A 22 -8.35 -8.73 -13.77
C ALA A 22 -7.43 -7.54 -14.08
N PRO A 23 -6.17 -7.78 -14.53
CA PRO A 23 -5.19 -6.72 -14.79
C PRO A 23 -5.70 -5.63 -15.74
N LEU A 24 -6.35 -6.01 -16.86
CA LEU A 24 -6.89 -5.05 -17.82
C LEU A 24 -8.00 -4.18 -17.22
N GLU A 25 -8.91 -4.76 -16.42
CA GLU A 25 -9.96 -4.01 -15.75
C GLU A 25 -9.38 -3.02 -14.74
N ARG A 26 -8.35 -3.42 -14.02
CA ARG A 26 -7.62 -2.56 -13.08
C ARG A 26 -6.97 -1.35 -13.77
N ILE A 27 -6.46 -1.53 -14.98
CA ILE A 27 -5.91 -0.42 -15.77
C ILE A 27 -7.04 0.52 -16.23
N ARG A 28 -8.17 -0.04 -16.69
CA ARG A 28 -9.32 0.73 -17.20
C ARG A 28 -9.97 1.64 -16.15
N THR A 29 -9.78 1.37 -14.87
CA THR A 29 -10.22 2.30 -13.81
C THR A 29 -9.46 3.63 -13.83
N ARG A 30 -8.27 3.67 -14.45
CA ARG A 30 -7.39 4.86 -14.49
C ARG A 30 -7.34 5.53 -15.86
N PHE A 31 -7.33 4.76 -16.93
CA PHE A 31 -7.37 5.26 -18.30
C PHE A 31 -7.92 4.20 -19.26
N PRO A 32 -8.59 4.64 -20.35
CA PRO A 32 -9.12 3.70 -21.33
C PRO A 32 -7.97 3.00 -22.07
N LEU A 33 -7.93 1.67 -21.99
CA LEU A 33 -6.98 0.85 -22.76
C LEU A 33 -7.77 -0.21 -23.53
N PRO A 34 -7.77 -0.14 -24.90
CA PRO A 34 -8.37 -1.16 -25.74
C PRO A 34 -7.72 -2.53 -25.53
N LYS A 35 -8.51 -3.60 -25.60
CA LYS A 35 -8.05 -4.96 -25.32
C LYS A 35 -6.99 -5.45 -26.31
N ASP A 36 -7.13 -5.09 -27.58
CA ASP A 36 -6.15 -5.40 -28.65
C ASP A 36 -4.80 -4.74 -28.39
N ILE A 37 -4.80 -3.48 -27.96
CA ILE A 37 -3.59 -2.75 -27.57
C ILE A 37 -2.97 -3.39 -26.32
N TYR A 38 -3.78 -3.73 -25.32
CA TYR A 38 -3.31 -4.44 -24.14
C TYR A 38 -2.63 -5.77 -24.49
N ASN A 39 -3.28 -6.60 -25.32
CA ASN A 39 -2.74 -7.90 -25.74
C ASN A 39 -1.41 -7.75 -26.48
N LYS A 40 -1.33 -6.81 -27.43
CA LYS A 40 -0.08 -6.52 -28.14
C LYS A 40 1.05 -6.09 -27.20
N ARG A 41 0.74 -5.25 -26.22
CA ARG A 41 1.73 -4.83 -25.20
C ARG A 41 2.17 -5.99 -24.31
N ILE A 42 1.27 -6.90 -23.94
CA ILE A 42 1.63 -8.12 -23.20
C ILE A 42 2.59 -8.99 -24.02
N GLU A 43 2.34 -9.21 -25.32
CA GLU A 43 3.23 -9.96 -26.21
C GLU A 43 4.63 -9.33 -26.26
N ASP A 44 4.71 -8.01 -26.37
CA ASP A 44 5.98 -7.26 -26.33
C ASP A 44 6.69 -7.42 -24.98
N LEU A 45 5.96 -7.36 -23.86
CA LEU A 45 6.52 -7.54 -22.53
C LEU A 45 7.01 -8.97 -22.28
N VAL A 46 6.31 -9.97 -22.83
CA VAL A 46 6.76 -11.37 -22.84
C VAL A 46 8.05 -11.52 -23.67
N SER A 47 8.12 -10.91 -24.85
CA SER A 47 9.33 -10.96 -25.69
C SER A 47 10.54 -10.32 -25.02
N LYS A 48 10.31 -9.29 -24.20
CA LYS A 48 11.34 -8.62 -23.36
C LYS A 48 11.69 -9.39 -22.09
N GLY A 49 11.04 -10.53 -21.82
CA GLY A 49 11.25 -11.33 -20.61
C GLY A 49 10.74 -10.70 -19.33
N LEU A 50 9.80 -9.73 -19.39
CA LEU A 50 9.23 -9.06 -18.22
C LEU A 50 7.97 -9.76 -17.71
N VAL A 51 7.25 -10.47 -18.56
CA VAL A 51 6.05 -11.24 -18.26
C VAL A 51 6.28 -12.69 -18.65
N GLU A 52 5.80 -13.64 -17.86
CA GLU A 52 5.86 -15.06 -18.16
C GLU A 52 4.89 -15.42 -19.28
N LYS A 53 5.35 -16.25 -20.22
CA LYS A 53 4.54 -16.66 -21.37
C LYS A 53 3.27 -17.40 -20.92
N ASN A 54 2.13 -17.05 -21.52
CA ASN A 54 0.81 -17.64 -21.24
C ASN A 54 0.34 -17.52 -19.78
N THR A 55 0.83 -16.51 -19.07
CA THR A 55 0.41 -16.22 -17.70
C THR A 55 0.22 -14.72 -17.51
N ASP A 56 -0.47 -14.34 -16.41
CA ASP A 56 -0.54 -12.95 -15.95
C ASP A 56 0.50 -12.68 -14.84
N ARG A 57 1.66 -13.33 -14.91
CA ARG A 57 2.71 -13.23 -13.88
C ARG A 57 3.92 -12.46 -14.38
N LEU A 58 4.47 -11.64 -13.51
CA LEU A 58 5.76 -11.02 -13.75
C LEU A 58 6.88 -12.03 -13.59
N THR A 59 7.89 -11.97 -14.47
CA THR A 59 9.18 -12.59 -14.21
C THR A 59 9.89 -11.86 -13.07
N PHE A 60 11.03 -12.38 -12.62
CA PHE A 60 11.90 -11.66 -11.68
C PHE A 60 12.30 -10.28 -12.23
N ILE A 61 12.70 -10.20 -13.51
CA ILE A 61 13.07 -8.94 -14.18
C ILE A 61 11.89 -7.99 -14.28
N GLY A 62 10.69 -8.51 -14.58
CA GLY A 62 9.46 -7.71 -14.62
C GLY A 62 9.08 -7.14 -13.25
N ARG A 63 9.26 -7.92 -12.17
CA ARG A 63 9.05 -7.44 -10.81
C ARG A 63 10.07 -6.36 -10.41
N ASP A 64 11.34 -6.52 -10.79
CA ASP A 64 12.41 -5.55 -10.53
C ASP A 64 12.27 -4.25 -11.32
N ALA A 65 11.51 -4.29 -12.43
CA ALA A 65 11.23 -3.12 -13.27
C ALA A 65 10.23 -2.12 -12.64
N ILE A 66 9.56 -2.49 -11.54
CA ILE A 66 8.63 -1.64 -10.78
C ILE A 66 9.11 -1.46 -9.35
N LYS A 67 8.88 -0.26 -8.79
CA LYS A 67 9.25 0.07 -7.42
C LYS A 67 8.01 0.07 -6.52
N VAL A 68 7.96 -0.84 -5.56
CA VAL A 68 6.82 -1.02 -4.65
C VAL A 68 7.09 -0.36 -3.30
N VAL A 69 6.21 0.53 -2.90
CA VAL A 69 6.24 1.23 -1.60
C VAL A 69 5.12 0.70 -0.72
N LEU A 70 5.46 0.35 0.51
CA LEU A 70 4.53 -0.10 1.54
C LEU A 70 4.44 0.92 2.67
N VAL A 71 3.22 1.25 3.06
CA VAL A 71 2.91 2.07 4.26
C VAL A 71 1.97 1.29 5.15
N GLY A 72 2.24 1.24 6.45
CA GLY A 72 1.33 0.65 7.43
C GLY A 72 0.71 1.70 8.35
N GLY A 73 -0.53 1.49 8.76
CA GLY A 73 -1.20 2.38 9.71
C GLY A 73 -2.57 1.91 10.15
N VAL A 74 -3.18 2.62 11.10
CA VAL A 74 -4.55 2.33 11.57
C VAL A 74 -5.59 2.95 10.65
N PHE A 75 -5.42 4.20 10.23
CA PHE A 75 -6.29 4.96 9.29
C PHE A 75 -7.78 4.97 9.69
N ASP A 76 -8.06 5.13 10.98
CA ASP A 76 -9.45 5.11 11.50
C ASP A 76 -10.25 6.35 11.06
N LEU A 77 -9.77 7.55 11.41
CA LEU A 77 -10.29 8.80 10.88
C LEU A 77 -9.26 9.38 9.91
N ILE A 78 -9.61 9.38 8.62
CA ILE A 78 -8.72 9.95 7.59
C ILE A 78 -8.74 11.48 7.70
N HIS A 79 -7.56 12.07 7.69
CA HIS A 79 -7.35 13.52 7.78
C HIS A 79 -6.18 13.96 6.88
N PRO A 80 -6.01 15.27 6.62
CA PRO A 80 -4.95 15.76 5.73
C PRO A 80 -3.54 15.26 6.03
N GLY A 81 -3.21 14.98 7.30
CA GLY A 81 -1.92 14.38 7.66
C GLY A 81 -1.71 12.99 7.05
N HIS A 82 -2.74 12.12 7.08
CA HIS A 82 -2.69 10.82 6.40
C HIS A 82 -2.51 10.97 4.88
N ILE A 83 -3.31 11.85 4.26
CA ILE A 83 -3.24 12.08 2.80
C ILE A 83 -1.83 12.51 2.39
N ARG A 84 -1.23 13.48 3.09
CA ARG A 84 0.14 13.94 2.78
C ARG A 84 1.21 12.89 3.02
N THR A 85 1.07 12.09 4.08
CA THR A 85 1.97 10.95 4.34
C THR A 85 1.90 9.93 3.21
N LEU A 86 0.69 9.56 2.79
CA LEU A 86 0.49 8.59 1.71
C LEU A 86 0.97 9.14 0.35
N LEU A 87 0.71 10.41 0.03
CA LEU A 87 1.24 11.06 -1.17
C LEU A 87 2.77 11.16 -1.14
N GLY A 88 3.36 11.46 0.03
CA GLY A 88 4.80 11.43 0.22
C GLY A 88 5.38 10.03 -0.01
N ALA A 89 4.73 8.99 0.48
CA ALA A 89 5.13 7.61 0.20
C ALA A 89 5.02 7.27 -1.30
N ARG A 90 3.92 7.66 -1.94
CA ARG A 90 3.67 7.43 -3.37
C ARG A 90 4.78 7.99 -4.27
N SER A 91 5.38 9.11 -3.90
CA SER A 91 6.47 9.73 -4.67
C SER A 91 7.78 8.93 -4.69
N HIS A 92 7.90 7.89 -3.87
CA HIS A 92 9.10 7.04 -3.81
C HIS A 92 9.03 5.78 -4.68
N GLY A 93 7.90 5.52 -5.36
CA GLY A 93 7.78 4.32 -6.20
C GLY A 93 6.64 4.35 -7.20
N ASP A 94 6.52 3.25 -7.93
CA ASP A 94 5.51 3.06 -8.99
C ASP A 94 4.20 2.47 -8.43
N VAL A 95 4.27 1.84 -7.26
CA VAL A 95 3.13 1.18 -6.59
C VAL A 95 3.09 1.61 -5.14
N LEU A 96 1.94 2.08 -4.67
CA LEU A 96 1.67 2.32 -3.26
C LEU A 96 0.70 1.28 -2.71
N ILE A 97 1.21 0.43 -1.81
CA ILE A 97 0.39 -0.50 -1.03
C ILE A 97 0.26 0.00 0.40
N VAL A 98 -0.98 0.05 0.88
CA VAL A 98 -1.28 0.47 2.23
C VAL A 98 -1.76 -0.71 3.06
N VAL A 99 -1.09 -0.97 4.17
CA VAL A 99 -1.45 -2.03 5.12
C VAL A 99 -2.27 -1.44 6.26
N ILE A 100 -3.50 -1.90 6.37
CA ILE A 100 -4.41 -1.51 7.45
C ILE A 100 -4.15 -2.42 8.65
N ALA A 101 -3.82 -1.82 9.79
CA ALA A 101 -3.65 -2.58 11.03
C ALA A 101 -4.99 -3.21 11.45
N ARG A 102 -4.98 -4.50 11.81
CA ARG A 102 -6.16 -5.16 12.37
C ARG A 102 -6.64 -4.43 13.61
N THR A 103 -7.93 -4.46 13.88
CA THR A 103 -8.51 -3.83 15.08
C THR A 103 -7.86 -4.35 16.34
N SER A 104 -7.61 -5.66 16.45
CA SER A 104 -6.89 -6.29 17.56
C SER A 104 -5.46 -5.73 17.76
N THR A 105 -4.73 -5.49 16.67
CA THR A 105 -3.39 -4.89 16.71
C THR A 105 -3.45 -3.41 17.08
N ALA A 106 -4.41 -2.68 16.51
CA ALA A 106 -4.57 -1.26 16.76
C ALA A 106 -4.95 -0.97 18.22
N LEU A 107 -5.79 -1.81 18.85
CA LEU A 107 -6.13 -1.71 20.27
C LEU A 107 -4.92 -1.98 21.20
N LYS A 108 -4.08 -2.95 20.84
CA LYS A 108 -2.82 -3.23 21.59
C LYS A 108 -1.84 -2.06 21.54
N LEU A 109 -1.72 -1.42 20.37
CA LEU A 109 -0.80 -0.29 20.17
C LEU A 109 -1.28 1.01 20.83
N LYS A 110 -2.60 1.19 20.96
CA LYS A 110 -3.22 2.43 21.45
C LYS A 110 -4.09 2.17 22.65
N LYS A 111 -3.45 1.81 23.78
CA LYS A 111 -4.02 1.29 25.05
C LYS A 111 -5.33 1.92 25.57
N TYR A 112 -5.85 3.04 25.05
CA TYR A 112 -7.05 3.73 25.55
C TYR A 112 -7.82 4.49 24.46
N ARG A 113 -7.70 4.10 23.18
CA ARG A 113 -8.35 4.83 22.08
C ARG A 113 -9.42 3.97 21.44
N GLN A 114 -10.63 4.46 21.44
CA GLN A 114 -11.72 3.89 20.67
C GLN A 114 -11.39 3.94 19.16
N ILE A 115 -11.62 2.83 18.48
CA ILE A 115 -11.55 2.71 17.04
C ILE A 115 -13.00 2.71 16.54
N TYR A 116 -13.34 3.64 15.64
CA TYR A 116 -14.70 3.83 15.13
C TYR A 116 -15.04 2.84 14.03
N HIS A 117 -14.08 2.59 13.11
CA HIS A 117 -14.28 1.72 11.98
C HIS A 117 -13.51 0.42 12.18
N ASP A 118 -14.14 -0.71 11.88
CA ASP A 118 -13.42 -1.99 11.78
C ASP A 118 -12.38 -1.95 10.63
N GLU A 119 -11.54 -2.97 10.55
CA GLU A 119 -10.47 -3.00 9.57
C GLU A 119 -10.96 -3.04 8.12
N ASP A 120 -12.15 -3.58 7.84
CA ASP A 120 -12.69 -3.67 6.48
C ASP A 120 -13.18 -2.31 5.99
N LEU A 121 -13.92 -1.56 6.83
CA LEU A 121 -14.32 -0.18 6.52
C LEU A 121 -13.11 0.74 6.35
N ARG A 122 -12.09 0.60 7.19
CA ARG A 122 -10.84 1.38 7.07
C ARG A 122 -10.09 1.03 5.78
N ARG A 123 -10.07 -0.24 5.40
CA ARG A 123 -9.48 -0.70 4.13
C ARG A 123 -10.26 -0.14 2.94
N GLU A 124 -11.58 -0.16 2.97
CA GLU A 124 -12.44 0.42 1.94
C GLU A 124 -12.17 1.91 1.76
N LEU A 125 -12.17 2.69 2.86
CA LEU A 125 -11.87 4.13 2.82
C LEU A 125 -10.50 4.42 2.19
N VAL A 126 -9.47 3.68 2.57
CA VAL A 126 -8.12 3.86 2.01
C VAL A 126 -8.04 3.40 0.55
N SER A 127 -8.72 2.32 0.18
CA SER A 127 -8.80 1.84 -1.20
C SER A 127 -9.47 2.85 -2.15
N SER A 128 -10.36 3.70 -1.62
CA SER A 128 -11.05 4.74 -2.39
C SER A 128 -10.16 5.94 -2.74
N LEU A 129 -8.96 6.02 -2.17
CA LEU A 129 -8.01 7.09 -2.51
C LEU A 129 -7.34 6.79 -3.86
N SER A 130 -7.56 7.64 -4.86
CA SER A 130 -7.14 7.42 -6.26
C SER A 130 -5.63 7.19 -6.45
N PHE A 131 -4.80 7.63 -5.52
CA PHE A 131 -3.34 7.45 -5.54
C PHE A 131 -2.86 6.22 -4.77
N VAL A 132 -3.74 5.46 -4.12
CA VAL A 132 -3.46 4.16 -3.52
C VAL A 132 -3.73 3.07 -4.56
N ASP A 133 -2.75 2.21 -4.78
CA ASP A 133 -2.87 1.14 -5.77
C ASP A 133 -3.55 -0.10 -5.19
N LEU A 134 -3.29 -0.39 -3.90
CA LEU A 134 -3.91 -1.49 -3.16
C LEU A 134 -3.91 -1.19 -1.67
N ALA A 135 -5.04 -1.41 -0.99
CA ALA A 135 -5.09 -1.48 0.46
C ALA A 135 -5.41 -2.91 0.91
N VAL A 136 -4.61 -3.43 1.84
CA VAL A 136 -4.76 -4.77 2.39
C VAL A 136 -4.82 -4.74 3.91
N THR A 137 -5.56 -5.67 4.52
CA THR A 137 -5.51 -5.87 5.96
C THR A 137 -4.24 -6.65 6.33
N GLY A 138 -3.53 -6.19 7.34
CA GLY A 138 -2.33 -6.86 7.83
C GLY A 138 -2.59 -8.31 8.25
N ARG A 139 -1.60 -9.20 8.10
CA ARG A 139 -1.71 -10.59 8.53
C ARG A 139 -1.69 -10.69 10.05
N GLU A 140 -2.31 -11.75 10.61
CA GLU A 140 -2.52 -11.87 12.06
C GLU A 140 -1.24 -12.10 12.86
N SER A 141 -0.34 -12.89 12.31
CA SER A 141 0.83 -13.39 13.02
C SER A 141 1.89 -12.30 13.19
N SER A 142 2.24 -11.56 12.13
CA SER A 142 3.27 -10.52 12.22
C SER A 142 3.20 -9.50 11.08
N LEU A 143 3.73 -8.30 11.35
CA LEU A 143 3.99 -7.31 10.29
C LEU A 143 4.84 -7.91 9.17
N TYR A 144 5.82 -8.72 9.51
CA TYR A 144 6.78 -9.28 8.55
C TYR A 144 6.16 -10.30 7.60
N ASP A 145 5.12 -11.03 8.00
CA ASP A 145 4.40 -11.94 7.10
C ASP A 145 3.65 -11.18 6.00
N THR A 146 3.20 -9.96 6.32
CA THR A 146 2.64 -9.04 5.31
C THR A 146 3.74 -8.53 4.38
N VAL A 147 4.92 -8.19 4.94
CA VAL A 147 6.08 -7.76 4.14
C VAL A 147 6.58 -8.88 3.23
N GLU A 148 6.66 -10.13 3.72
CA GLU A 148 7.03 -11.30 2.93
C GLU A 148 6.05 -11.60 1.79
N PHE A 149 4.77 -11.38 2.02
CA PHE A 149 3.73 -11.56 1.00
C PHE A 149 3.82 -10.49 -0.09
N ILE A 150 3.98 -9.23 0.30
CA ILE A 150 4.02 -8.08 -0.62
C ILE A 150 5.40 -7.96 -1.28
N LYS A 151 6.49 -8.26 -0.57
CA LYS A 151 7.88 -8.07 -1.00
C LYS A 151 8.14 -6.64 -1.52
N PRO A 152 7.90 -5.61 -0.69
CA PRO A 152 8.10 -4.22 -1.11
C PRO A 152 9.59 -3.91 -1.29
N ASP A 153 9.92 -2.91 -2.12
CA ASP A 153 11.26 -2.33 -2.22
C ASP A 153 11.51 -1.32 -1.11
N ILE A 154 10.44 -0.61 -0.70
CA ILE A 154 10.52 0.46 0.29
C ILE A 154 9.40 0.27 1.32
N ILE A 155 9.74 0.35 2.61
CA ILE A 155 8.79 0.57 3.69
C ILE A 155 8.91 2.02 4.12
N ALA A 156 7.81 2.78 4.00
CA ALA A 156 7.76 4.18 4.38
C ALA A 156 7.01 4.34 5.71
N LEU A 157 7.70 4.89 6.71
CA LEU A 157 7.16 5.16 8.03
C LEU A 157 6.68 6.61 8.13
N GLY A 158 5.56 6.84 8.77
CA GLY A 158 5.13 8.19 9.16
C GLY A 158 6.08 8.81 10.19
N TYR A 159 6.13 10.13 10.23
CA TYR A 159 7.04 10.88 11.11
C TYR A 159 6.85 10.57 12.60
N ASP A 160 5.66 10.18 13.03
CA ASP A 160 5.28 9.94 14.43
C ASP A 160 5.13 8.45 14.78
N GLN A 161 5.46 7.54 13.87
CA GLN A 161 5.48 6.13 14.16
C GLN A 161 6.68 5.75 15.03
N THR A 162 6.44 4.95 16.06
CA THR A 162 7.45 4.56 17.06
C THR A 162 8.43 3.48 16.58
N HIS A 163 8.15 2.86 15.43
CA HIS A 163 9.00 1.81 14.87
C HIS A 163 10.38 2.34 14.49
N SER A 164 11.41 1.58 14.85
CA SER A 164 12.79 1.86 14.45
C SER A 164 13.05 1.40 13.01
N GLU A 165 13.56 2.30 12.17
CA GLU A 165 13.95 1.98 10.79
C GLU A 165 15.00 0.88 10.74
N LYS A 166 15.98 0.94 11.68
CA LYS A 166 17.05 -0.06 11.79
C LYS A 166 16.49 -1.43 12.15
N GLU A 167 15.58 -1.48 13.15
CA GLU A 167 14.97 -2.73 13.61
C GLU A 167 14.15 -3.39 12.49
N ILE A 168 13.34 -2.61 11.76
CA ILE A 168 12.58 -3.15 10.62
C ILE A 168 13.53 -3.66 9.53
N ALA A 169 14.56 -2.89 9.16
CA ALA A 169 15.51 -3.29 8.14
C ALA A 169 16.27 -4.56 8.52
N GLU A 170 16.70 -4.71 9.78
CA GLU A 170 17.36 -5.90 10.29
C GLU A 170 16.45 -7.14 10.27
N ASN A 171 15.20 -6.99 10.72
CA ASN A 171 14.24 -8.08 10.69
C ASN A 171 13.86 -8.50 9.26
N CYS A 172 13.79 -7.57 8.31
CA CYS A 172 13.64 -7.88 6.89
C CYS A 172 14.84 -8.66 6.36
N ARG A 173 16.07 -8.24 6.67
CA ARG A 173 17.29 -8.97 6.25
C ARG A 173 17.35 -10.40 6.79
N LYS A 174 16.95 -10.62 8.05
CA LYS A 174 16.88 -11.98 8.65
C LYS A 174 15.92 -12.90 7.88
N ARG A 175 14.99 -12.33 7.10
CA ARG A 175 14.03 -13.03 6.24
C ARG A 175 14.41 -13.02 4.77
N ASN A 176 15.66 -12.67 4.45
CA ASN A 176 16.16 -12.51 3.07
C ASN A 176 15.36 -11.51 2.23
N LEU A 177 14.79 -10.49 2.88
CA LEU A 177 14.09 -9.40 2.22
C LEU A 177 14.99 -8.17 2.14
N ASN A 178 15.32 -7.74 0.92
CA ASN A 178 16.10 -6.53 0.68
C ASN A 178 15.17 -5.31 0.59
N VAL A 179 14.84 -4.73 1.74
CA VAL A 179 13.88 -3.62 1.85
C VAL A 179 14.60 -2.38 2.36
N ARG A 180 14.42 -1.26 1.67
CA ARG A 180 14.83 0.06 2.17
C ARG A 180 13.73 0.62 3.08
N VAL A 181 14.10 1.00 4.31
CA VAL A 181 13.17 1.65 5.24
C VAL A 181 13.46 3.15 5.27
N ILE A 182 12.44 3.97 5.11
CA ILE A 182 12.53 5.43 5.12
C ILE A 182 11.52 6.02 6.10
N ARG A 183 11.83 7.19 6.67
CA ARG A 183 10.89 7.98 7.45
C ARG A 183 10.45 9.21 6.65
N LEU A 184 9.14 9.39 6.55
CA LEU A 184 8.54 10.53 5.85
C LEU A 184 8.44 11.73 6.77
N ASN A 185 8.68 12.91 6.22
CA ASN A 185 8.44 14.17 6.92
C ASN A 185 7.06 14.71 6.55
N THR A 186 6.11 14.66 7.51
CA THR A 186 4.74 15.12 7.27
C THR A 186 4.65 16.64 7.49
N PRO A 187 4.24 17.41 6.49
CA PRO A 187 4.15 18.88 6.60
C PRO A 187 2.96 19.36 7.47
N VAL A 188 2.17 18.48 8.07
CA VAL A 188 1.01 18.84 8.93
C VAL A 188 1.06 18.07 10.25
N PRO A 189 2.11 18.23 11.06
CA PRO A 189 2.31 17.41 12.26
C PRO A 189 1.29 17.68 13.38
N LYS A 190 0.58 18.84 13.34
CA LYS A 190 -0.41 19.21 14.35
C LYS A 190 -1.76 18.54 14.17
N ILE A 191 -2.06 17.93 13.01
CA ILE A 191 -3.33 17.28 12.72
C ILE A 191 -3.17 15.78 12.97
N LYS A 192 -3.85 15.27 14.00
CA LYS A 192 -3.86 13.85 14.40
C LYS A 192 -5.28 13.38 14.66
N SER A 193 -5.63 12.15 14.27
CA SER A 193 -6.93 11.53 14.58
C SER A 193 -7.26 11.59 16.07
N SER A 194 -6.24 11.46 16.94
CA SER A 194 -6.43 11.55 18.39
C SER A 194 -6.91 12.92 18.85
N LYS A 195 -6.37 13.99 18.24
CA LYS A 195 -6.77 15.35 18.59
C LYS A 195 -8.18 15.66 18.09
N ILE A 196 -8.51 15.20 16.88
CA ILE A 196 -9.89 15.30 16.35
C ILE A 196 -10.88 14.60 17.28
N LYS A 197 -10.54 13.39 17.75
CA LYS A 197 -11.38 12.63 18.69
C LYS A 197 -11.54 13.33 20.04
N GLU A 198 -10.49 13.97 20.54
CA GLU A 198 -10.52 14.74 21.79
C GLU A 198 -11.39 15.99 21.68
N GLU A 199 -11.26 16.74 20.56
CA GLU A 199 -12.01 17.97 20.31
C GLU A 199 -13.51 17.70 20.03
N LEU A 200 -13.84 16.56 19.42
CA LEU A 200 -15.21 16.17 19.08
C LEU A 200 -15.85 15.22 20.10
N GLY A 201 -15.10 14.79 21.12
CA GLY A 201 -15.35 13.64 21.97
C GLY A 201 -16.78 13.47 22.49
N GLU A 202 -17.39 14.49 23.08
CA GLU A 202 -18.74 14.38 23.65
C GLU A 202 -19.84 14.68 22.61
N SER A 203 -19.57 15.49 21.60
CA SER A 203 -20.61 15.88 20.61
C SER A 203 -20.95 14.77 19.60
N ILE A 204 -20.07 13.76 19.40
CA ILE A 204 -20.37 12.61 18.55
C ILE A 204 -21.24 11.59 19.27
N TYR A 205 -21.26 11.61 20.60
CA TYR A 205 -22.05 10.70 21.44
C TYR A 205 -23.32 11.33 21.99
N GLY A 206 -23.57 12.61 21.70
CA GLY A 206 -24.71 13.39 22.20
C GLY A 206 -25.93 13.40 21.26
N ILE A 207 -26.07 12.39 20.37
CA ILE A 207 -27.28 12.18 19.58
C ILE A 207 -28.04 11.00 20.14
#